data_e32aab2711952018ce51078b5b442c9f
#
_entry.id   e32aab2711952018ce51078b5b442c9f
#
_cell.length_a   1.000
_cell.length_b   1.000
_cell.length_c   1.000
_cell.angle_alpha   90.00
_cell.angle_beta   90.00
_cell.angle_gamma   90.00
#
_symmetry.space_group_name_H-M   'P 1'
#
loop_
_entity.id
_entity.type
_entity.pdbx_description
1 polymer ?
#
loop_
_entity_poly.entity_id
_entity_poly.type
_entity_poly.pdbx_seq_one_letter_code
_entity_poly.pdbx_strand_id
1 'polypeptide(L)'
;MAITAAVVNELRQATGCGLMDCKKALIECEGDMEKAVMYLREKGLASQAKKASRVAAEGMAYATVIDGVGVVVEVNCETDFVANGEPFNNFVKGVAAVVAKENPADVDALMGCPWVTGNGTVKDAKDELFLAIRENMSIRRFARIADGFSVPYVHMKGKICVIVNLTVEGCDATEIGKDIAMQIAALNPRFWDKSQVTQDVLDEEKEVMLGQMANDPKMANKPDQVKEKIVMGKLNKFYAENCLLQQAFVKDGDVSVEQYMNNAAKALGGKVSFNTAVRFEKGEGIEKKQENFAAEIASMVNGNK
;
A
#
# COMPACT_ATOMS: atom_id res chain seq x y z
N MET A 1 -5.15 -29.30 36.96
CA MET A 1 -3.74 -29.65 36.67
C MET A 1 -2.82 -28.63 37.33
N ALA A 2 -1.61 -29.03 37.77
CA ALA A 2 -0.65 -28.03 38.27
C ALA A 2 -0.15 -27.15 37.12
N ILE A 3 -0.25 -25.82 37.26
CA ILE A 3 0.16 -24.85 36.25
C ILE A 3 1.68 -24.72 36.33
N THR A 4 2.38 -25.54 35.55
CA THR A 4 3.84 -25.55 35.47
C THR A 4 4.34 -24.60 34.37
N ALA A 5 5.60 -24.21 34.43
CA ALA A 5 6.24 -23.41 33.37
C ALA A 5 6.16 -24.09 31.97
N ALA A 6 6.19 -25.43 31.93
CA ALA A 6 6.05 -26.20 30.71
C ALA A 6 4.65 -26.02 30.07
N VAL A 7 3.59 -26.16 30.86
CA VAL A 7 2.20 -25.97 30.39
C VAL A 7 1.95 -24.53 29.93
N VAL A 8 2.51 -23.53 30.62
CA VAL A 8 2.45 -22.12 30.21
C VAL A 8 3.17 -21.90 28.89
N ASN A 9 4.35 -22.51 28.69
CA ASN A 9 5.06 -22.42 27.42
C ASN A 9 4.34 -23.14 26.27
N GLU A 10 3.70 -24.26 26.52
CA GLU A 10 2.88 -24.98 25.55
C GLU A 10 1.72 -24.09 25.06
N LEU A 11 0.97 -23.47 25.98
CA LEU A 11 -0.09 -22.52 25.63
C LEU A 11 0.44 -21.31 24.85
N ARG A 12 1.63 -20.82 25.22
CA ARG A 12 2.31 -19.74 24.48
C ARG A 12 2.68 -20.14 23.07
N GLN A 13 3.23 -21.34 22.86
CA GLN A 13 3.55 -21.84 21.52
C GLN A 13 2.30 -22.02 20.67
N ALA A 14 1.22 -22.51 21.27
CA ALA A 14 -0.05 -22.72 20.56
C ALA A 14 -0.77 -21.41 20.19
N THR A 15 -0.63 -20.34 21.00
CA THR A 15 -1.41 -19.10 20.83
C THR A 15 -0.60 -17.88 20.43
N GLY A 16 0.74 -17.93 20.51
CA GLY A 16 1.59 -16.76 20.32
C GLY A 16 1.46 -15.67 21.40
N CYS A 17 0.60 -15.84 22.39
CA CYS A 17 0.33 -14.86 23.43
C CYS A 17 1.51 -14.64 24.38
N GLY A 18 1.51 -13.50 25.10
CA GLY A 18 2.51 -13.21 26.11
C GLY A 18 2.51 -14.23 27.25
N LEU A 19 3.69 -14.57 27.80
CA LEU A 19 3.84 -15.59 28.86
C LEU A 19 2.95 -15.34 30.06
N MET A 20 2.81 -14.08 30.50
CA MET A 20 1.98 -13.71 31.65
C MET A 20 0.49 -13.81 31.35
N ASP A 21 0.08 -13.56 30.11
CA ASP A 21 -1.33 -13.72 29.70
C ASP A 21 -1.69 -15.20 29.65
N CYS A 22 -0.80 -16.05 29.11
CA CYS A 22 -0.97 -17.50 29.12
C CYS A 22 -1.06 -18.06 30.56
N LYS A 23 -0.19 -17.60 31.46
CA LYS A 23 -0.24 -18.00 32.87
C LYS A 23 -1.56 -17.60 33.53
N LYS A 24 -2.03 -16.37 33.32
CA LYS A 24 -3.33 -15.90 33.86
C LYS A 24 -4.48 -16.69 33.28
N ALA A 25 -4.51 -16.94 31.97
CA ALA A 25 -5.54 -17.73 31.32
C ALA A 25 -5.64 -19.14 31.92
N LEU A 26 -4.51 -19.81 32.13
CA LEU A 26 -4.49 -21.13 32.77
C LEU A 26 -4.96 -21.10 34.21
N ILE A 27 -4.68 -20.06 34.96
CA ILE A 27 -5.18 -19.90 36.34
C ILE A 27 -6.70 -19.75 36.33
N GLU A 28 -7.25 -18.87 35.52
CA GLU A 28 -8.69 -18.63 35.38
C GLU A 28 -9.48 -19.85 34.88
N CYS A 29 -8.81 -20.69 34.07
CA CYS A 29 -9.39 -21.90 33.47
C CYS A 29 -8.97 -23.19 34.22
N GLU A 30 -8.45 -23.10 35.46
CA GLU A 30 -8.07 -24.23 36.29
C GLU A 30 -7.13 -25.25 35.63
N GLY A 31 -6.27 -24.75 34.70
CA GLY A 31 -5.30 -25.56 33.95
C GLY A 31 -5.89 -26.28 32.73
N ASP A 32 -7.13 -25.97 32.33
CA ASP A 32 -7.75 -26.48 31.10
C ASP A 32 -7.21 -25.69 29.91
N MET A 33 -6.47 -26.37 29.00
CA MET A 33 -5.79 -25.78 27.84
C MET A 33 -6.80 -25.23 26.83
N GLU A 34 -7.86 -25.96 26.51
CA GLU A 34 -8.85 -25.57 25.51
C GLU A 34 -9.62 -24.33 25.98
N LYS A 35 -10.07 -24.32 27.24
CA LYS A 35 -10.72 -23.15 27.83
C LYS A 35 -9.75 -21.96 27.91
N ALA A 36 -8.49 -22.18 28.22
CA ALA A 36 -7.49 -21.11 28.26
C ALA A 36 -7.26 -20.47 26.88
N VAL A 37 -7.24 -21.25 25.80
CA VAL A 37 -7.19 -20.75 24.42
C VAL A 37 -8.41 -19.87 24.12
N MET A 38 -9.63 -20.35 24.43
CA MET A 38 -10.86 -19.57 24.22
C MET A 38 -10.88 -18.28 25.05
N TYR A 39 -10.48 -18.34 26.32
CA TYR A 39 -10.37 -17.19 27.18
C TYR A 39 -9.37 -16.13 26.67
N LEU A 40 -8.23 -16.56 26.14
CA LEU A 40 -7.26 -15.67 25.52
C LEU A 40 -7.82 -15.02 24.26
N ARG A 41 -8.56 -15.78 23.44
CA ARG A 41 -9.23 -15.27 22.24
C ARG A 41 -10.28 -14.21 22.58
N GLU A 42 -11.16 -14.48 23.54
CA GLU A 42 -12.19 -13.52 24.00
C GLU A 42 -11.58 -12.23 24.56
N LYS A 43 -10.60 -12.36 25.46
CA LYS A 43 -9.86 -11.19 25.98
C LYS A 43 -9.09 -10.44 24.92
N GLY A 44 -8.54 -11.16 23.94
CA GLY A 44 -7.87 -10.56 22.79
C GLY A 44 -8.82 -9.70 21.97
N LEU A 45 -9.99 -10.21 21.62
CA LEU A 45 -11.03 -9.47 20.89
C LEU A 45 -11.48 -8.20 21.64
N ALA A 46 -11.70 -8.29 22.96
CA ALA A 46 -12.04 -7.12 23.79
C ALA A 46 -10.91 -6.08 23.84
N SER A 47 -9.64 -6.52 23.83
CA SER A 47 -8.47 -5.63 23.75
C SER A 47 -8.31 -5.00 22.38
N GLN A 48 -8.57 -5.76 21.30
CA GLN A 48 -8.54 -5.28 19.94
C GLN A 48 -9.57 -4.17 19.71
N ALA A 49 -10.81 -4.35 20.18
CA ALA A 49 -11.85 -3.34 20.08
C ALA A 49 -11.44 -2.02 20.76
N LYS A 50 -10.78 -2.08 21.93
CA LYS A 50 -10.26 -0.88 22.62
C LYS A 50 -9.13 -0.19 21.88
N LYS A 51 -8.36 -0.91 21.06
CA LYS A 51 -7.22 -0.38 20.29
C LYS A 51 -7.59 0.01 18.86
N ALA A 52 -8.79 -0.32 18.40
CA ALA A 52 -9.23 -0.06 17.03
C ALA A 52 -9.17 1.43 16.62
N SER A 53 -9.28 2.34 17.60
CA SER A 53 -9.18 3.79 17.38
C SER A 53 -7.74 4.33 17.32
N ARG A 54 -6.73 3.49 17.58
CA ARG A 54 -5.35 3.92 17.51
C ARG A 54 -4.91 4.10 16.07
N VAL A 55 -4.12 5.16 15.84
CA VAL A 55 -3.57 5.45 14.50
C VAL A 55 -2.59 4.35 14.10
N ALA A 56 -2.87 3.69 12.99
CA ALA A 56 -2.03 2.68 12.36
C ALA A 56 -1.55 3.24 11.02
N ALA A 57 -0.48 4.03 11.04
CA ALA A 57 0.08 4.69 9.86
C ALA A 57 1.34 3.99 9.32
N GLU A 58 1.89 3.05 10.09
CA GLU A 58 2.95 2.14 9.64
C GLU A 58 2.34 0.89 8.98
N GLY A 59 3.13 -0.08 8.58
CA GLY A 59 2.66 -1.28 7.90
C GLY A 59 3.41 -1.56 6.61
N MET A 60 2.72 -2.17 5.64
CA MET A 60 3.30 -2.59 4.37
C MET A 60 2.31 -2.41 3.23
N ALA A 61 2.78 -1.82 2.14
CA ALA A 61 2.19 -1.94 0.82
C ALA A 61 2.91 -3.06 0.06
N TYR A 62 2.17 -4.00 -0.49
CA TYR A 62 2.71 -5.20 -1.13
C TYR A 62 2.05 -5.45 -2.48
N ALA A 63 2.87 -5.74 -3.50
CA ALA A 63 2.42 -6.09 -4.84
C ALA A 63 3.00 -7.46 -5.24
N THR A 64 2.18 -8.28 -5.87
CA THR A 64 2.58 -9.60 -6.35
C THR A 64 1.74 -10.04 -7.54
N VAL A 65 2.19 -11.10 -8.22
CA VAL A 65 1.39 -11.81 -9.22
C VAL A 65 1.27 -13.26 -8.77
N ILE A 66 0.06 -13.77 -8.71
CA ILE A 66 -0.26 -15.16 -8.33
C ILE A 66 -1.15 -15.73 -9.42
N ASP A 67 -0.71 -16.81 -10.06
CA ASP A 67 -1.41 -17.49 -11.15
C ASP A 67 -1.87 -16.54 -12.27
N GLY A 68 -1.01 -15.58 -12.63
CA GLY A 68 -1.29 -14.56 -13.64
C GLY A 68 -2.13 -13.36 -13.14
N VAL A 69 -2.66 -13.43 -11.93
CA VAL A 69 -3.45 -12.34 -11.33
C VAL A 69 -2.55 -11.37 -10.59
N GLY A 70 -2.58 -10.11 -11.00
CA GLY A 70 -1.90 -9.02 -10.31
C GLY A 70 -2.68 -8.57 -9.07
N VAL A 71 -2.00 -8.44 -7.93
CA VAL A 71 -2.59 -8.01 -6.67
C VAL A 71 -1.72 -6.98 -5.99
N VAL A 72 -2.36 -5.95 -5.45
CA VAL A 72 -1.75 -4.94 -4.58
C VAL A 72 -2.57 -4.87 -3.31
N VAL A 73 -1.91 -4.87 -2.15
CA VAL A 73 -2.56 -4.72 -0.85
C VAL A 73 -1.83 -3.71 0.02
N GLU A 74 -2.55 -3.00 0.86
CA GLU A 74 -2.00 -2.18 1.94
C GLU A 74 -2.57 -2.67 3.27
N VAL A 75 -1.67 -3.08 4.16
CA VAL A 75 -2.00 -3.46 5.54
C VAL A 75 -1.23 -2.55 6.48
N ASN A 76 -1.94 -1.90 7.40
CA ASN A 76 -1.36 -0.97 8.35
C ASN A 76 -1.27 -1.56 9.76
N CYS A 77 -0.27 -1.09 10.53
CA CYS A 77 -0.05 -1.36 11.95
C CYS A 77 0.44 -0.09 12.66
N GLU A 78 0.59 -0.16 14.00
CA GLU A 78 0.99 1.02 14.79
C GLU A 78 2.48 1.37 14.62
N THR A 79 3.37 0.35 14.55
CA THR A 79 4.83 0.54 14.55
C THR A 79 5.54 -0.08 13.34
N ASP A 80 6.68 0.48 12.98
CA ASP A 80 7.59 -0.06 11.96
C ASP A 80 8.27 -1.36 12.43
N PHE A 81 8.43 -1.56 13.74
CA PHE A 81 8.92 -2.80 14.32
C PHE A 81 8.03 -3.98 13.94
N VAL A 82 6.71 -3.84 14.11
CA VAL A 82 5.73 -4.86 13.69
C VAL A 82 5.71 -5.01 12.17
N ALA A 83 5.72 -3.90 11.43
CA ALA A 83 5.73 -3.90 9.97
C ALA A 83 6.91 -4.70 9.38
N ASN A 84 8.06 -4.69 10.03
CA ASN A 84 9.24 -5.44 9.62
C ASN A 84 9.27 -6.88 10.15
N GLY A 85 8.34 -7.27 11.03
CA GLY A 85 8.24 -8.60 11.61
C GLY A 85 7.75 -9.66 10.63
N GLU A 86 8.33 -10.85 10.69
CA GLU A 86 7.97 -11.98 9.82
C GLU A 86 6.47 -12.37 9.94
N PRO A 87 5.85 -12.44 11.13
CA PRO A 87 4.43 -12.79 11.26
C PRO A 87 3.51 -11.81 10.51
N PHE A 88 3.79 -10.50 10.60
CA PHE A 88 3.04 -9.47 9.88
C PHE A 88 3.24 -9.58 8.36
N ASN A 89 4.48 -9.77 7.92
CA ASN A 89 4.80 -9.94 6.49
C ASN A 89 4.11 -11.18 5.90
N ASN A 90 4.08 -12.29 6.64
CA ASN A 90 3.39 -13.51 6.21
C ASN A 90 1.88 -13.30 6.12
N PHE A 91 1.29 -12.55 7.05
CA PHE A 91 -0.11 -12.17 6.99
C PHE A 91 -0.42 -11.31 5.74
N VAL A 92 0.39 -10.29 5.44
CA VAL A 92 0.22 -9.45 4.25
C VAL A 92 0.25 -10.28 2.95
N LYS A 93 1.21 -11.21 2.84
CA LYS A 93 1.31 -12.13 1.69
C LYS A 93 0.11 -13.06 1.61
N GLY A 94 -0.37 -13.56 2.74
CA GLY A 94 -1.58 -14.38 2.82
C GLY A 94 -2.82 -13.62 2.37
N VAL A 95 -2.98 -12.36 2.80
CA VAL A 95 -4.06 -11.48 2.33
C VAL A 95 -4.00 -11.31 0.82
N ALA A 96 -2.82 -11.05 0.25
CA ALA A 96 -2.67 -10.94 -1.20
C ALA A 96 -3.06 -12.23 -1.94
N ALA A 97 -2.73 -13.40 -1.38
CA ALA A 97 -3.10 -14.69 -1.95
C ALA A 97 -4.63 -14.92 -1.89
N VAL A 98 -5.30 -14.53 -0.80
CA VAL A 98 -6.77 -14.59 -0.73
C VAL A 98 -7.39 -13.67 -1.76
N VAL A 99 -6.92 -12.43 -1.90
CA VAL A 99 -7.43 -11.48 -2.91
C VAL A 99 -7.28 -12.04 -4.33
N ALA A 100 -6.12 -12.65 -4.64
CA ALA A 100 -5.90 -13.28 -5.95
C ALA A 100 -6.93 -14.35 -6.25
N LYS A 101 -7.17 -15.25 -5.29
CA LYS A 101 -7.96 -16.45 -5.44
C LYS A 101 -9.47 -16.20 -5.35
N GLU A 102 -9.91 -15.49 -4.31
CA GLU A 102 -11.33 -15.37 -3.96
C GLU A 102 -12.02 -14.16 -4.62
N ASN A 103 -11.26 -13.19 -5.17
CA ASN A 103 -11.79 -11.99 -5.84
C ASN A 103 -12.86 -11.25 -5.02
N PRO A 104 -12.59 -10.86 -3.77
CA PRO A 104 -13.55 -10.16 -2.94
C PRO A 104 -13.90 -8.79 -3.53
N ALA A 105 -15.14 -8.34 -3.32
CA ALA A 105 -15.60 -7.05 -3.84
C ALA A 105 -14.98 -5.85 -3.09
N ASP A 106 -14.75 -5.99 -1.80
CA ASP A 106 -14.22 -4.97 -0.89
C ASP A 106 -13.52 -5.62 0.32
N VAL A 107 -13.05 -4.77 1.24
CA VAL A 107 -12.36 -5.23 2.46
C VAL A 107 -13.28 -6.00 3.39
N ASP A 108 -14.56 -5.64 3.46
CA ASP A 108 -15.53 -6.31 4.34
C ASP A 108 -15.80 -7.73 3.82
N ALA A 109 -15.98 -7.89 2.51
CA ALA A 109 -16.10 -9.20 1.87
C ALA A 109 -14.81 -10.03 2.04
N LEU A 110 -13.63 -9.40 1.90
CA LEU A 110 -12.34 -10.05 2.10
C LEU A 110 -12.21 -10.64 3.51
N MET A 111 -12.68 -9.95 4.54
CA MET A 111 -12.60 -10.44 5.93
C MET A 111 -13.35 -11.76 6.14
N GLY A 112 -14.39 -12.04 5.35
CA GLY A 112 -15.14 -13.29 5.37
C GLY A 112 -14.57 -14.42 4.51
N CYS A 113 -13.58 -14.14 3.65
CA CYS A 113 -13.00 -15.14 2.77
C CYS A 113 -12.20 -16.21 3.54
N PRO A 114 -12.13 -17.46 3.02
CA PRO A 114 -11.32 -18.52 3.61
C PRO A 114 -9.83 -18.13 3.65
N TRP A 115 -9.17 -18.42 4.77
CA TRP A 115 -7.73 -18.20 4.89
C TRP A 115 -6.93 -19.25 4.11
N VAL A 116 -5.87 -18.84 3.43
CA VAL A 116 -5.11 -19.70 2.48
C VAL A 116 -4.32 -20.84 3.12
N THR A 117 -3.94 -20.71 4.38
CA THR A 117 -3.01 -21.66 5.04
C THR A 117 -3.64 -22.52 6.12
N GLY A 118 -4.96 -22.42 6.35
CA GLY A 118 -5.56 -23.15 7.45
C GLY A 118 -7.08 -23.05 7.51
N ASN A 119 -7.60 -23.36 8.66
CA ASN A 119 -9.01 -23.23 8.98
C ASN A 119 -9.34 -21.79 9.37
N GLY A 120 -10.56 -21.36 9.06
CA GLY A 120 -11.05 -20.03 9.41
C GLY A 120 -10.99 -19.04 8.24
N THR A 121 -11.21 -17.78 8.58
CA THR A 121 -11.31 -16.66 7.63
C THR A 121 -10.11 -15.72 7.74
N VAL A 122 -10.02 -14.75 6.83
CA VAL A 122 -9.05 -13.63 6.93
C VAL A 122 -9.21 -12.89 8.26
N LYS A 123 -10.45 -12.74 8.72
CA LYS A 123 -10.73 -12.15 10.03
C LYS A 123 -10.11 -12.97 11.17
N ASP A 124 -10.28 -14.28 11.15
CA ASP A 124 -9.71 -15.16 12.17
C ASP A 124 -8.19 -15.08 12.20
N ALA A 125 -7.54 -15.11 11.03
CA ALA A 125 -6.10 -14.96 10.90
C ALA A 125 -5.59 -13.60 11.41
N LYS A 126 -6.33 -12.50 11.15
CA LYS A 126 -6.02 -11.18 11.68
C LYS A 126 -6.15 -11.13 13.21
N ASP A 127 -7.22 -11.76 13.75
CA ASP A 127 -7.48 -11.79 15.19
C ASP A 127 -6.39 -12.63 15.92
N GLU A 128 -5.96 -13.76 15.33
CA GLU A 128 -4.84 -14.55 15.85
C GLU A 128 -3.54 -13.77 15.83
N LEU A 129 -3.24 -13.05 14.74
CA LEU A 129 -2.05 -12.21 14.66
C LEU A 129 -2.09 -11.09 15.71
N PHE A 130 -3.27 -10.51 15.98
CA PHE A 130 -3.43 -9.52 17.04
C PHE A 130 -3.10 -10.08 18.42
N LEU A 131 -3.45 -11.33 18.73
CA LEU A 131 -3.12 -11.96 20.01
C LEU A 131 -1.60 -12.02 20.26
N ALA A 132 -0.82 -12.22 19.21
CA ALA A 132 0.64 -12.27 19.27
C ALA A 132 1.27 -10.88 19.35
N ILE A 133 0.81 -9.96 18.52
CA ILE A 133 1.46 -8.64 18.29
C ILE A 133 0.93 -7.56 19.22
N ARG A 134 -0.38 -7.58 19.54
CA ARG A 134 -1.04 -6.61 20.43
C ARG A 134 -1.05 -5.16 19.92
N GLU A 135 -0.92 -4.96 18.63
CA GLU A 135 -1.09 -3.66 17.96
C GLU A 135 -2.36 -3.61 17.14
N ASN A 136 -2.90 -2.40 16.94
CA ASN A 136 -3.98 -2.19 15.98
C ASN A 136 -3.45 -2.47 14.57
N MET A 137 -4.20 -3.30 13.82
CA MET A 137 -3.88 -3.64 12.44
C MET A 137 -5.14 -3.56 11.58
N SER A 138 -5.00 -3.04 10.37
CA SER A 138 -6.09 -2.97 9.41
C SER A 138 -5.64 -3.33 8.01
N ILE A 139 -6.43 -4.13 7.31
CA ILE A 139 -6.34 -4.25 5.85
C ILE A 139 -7.05 -3.00 5.33
N ARG A 140 -6.30 -2.08 4.76
CA ARG A 140 -6.82 -0.76 4.38
C ARG A 140 -7.48 -0.78 3.02
N ARG A 141 -6.79 -1.35 2.06
CA ARG A 141 -7.22 -1.39 0.65
C ARG A 141 -6.49 -2.47 -0.11
N PHE A 142 -7.07 -2.90 -1.20
CA PHE A 142 -6.44 -3.77 -2.17
C PHE A 142 -6.91 -3.44 -3.59
N ALA A 143 -6.19 -3.94 -4.58
CA ALA A 143 -6.63 -3.97 -5.98
C ALA A 143 -6.22 -5.29 -6.60
N ARG A 144 -7.04 -5.77 -7.56
CA ARG A 144 -6.85 -7.02 -8.29
C ARG A 144 -6.99 -6.77 -9.78
N ILE A 145 -6.05 -7.29 -10.57
CA ILE A 145 -6.03 -7.20 -12.03
C ILE A 145 -5.88 -8.62 -12.57
N ALA A 146 -6.94 -9.15 -13.17
CA ALA A 146 -6.99 -10.54 -13.66
C ALA A 146 -6.53 -10.68 -15.11
N ASP A 147 -6.76 -9.65 -15.92
CA ASP A 147 -6.47 -9.68 -17.36
C ASP A 147 -5.12 -9.03 -17.67
N GLY A 148 -4.54 -9.41 -18.82
CA GLY A 148 -3.29 -8.83 -19.30
C GLY A 148 -2.04 -9.38 -18.59
N PHE A 149 -0.91 -8.73 -18.83
CA PHE A 149 0.39 -9.10 -18.27
C PHE A 149 0.73 -8.15 -17.11
N SER A 150 0.64 -8.65 -15.90
CA SER A 150 0.87 -7.85 -14.69
C SER A 150 2.31 -7.99 -14.18
N VAL A 151 2.95 -6.87 -13.82
CA VAL A 151 4.31 -6.82 -13.28
C VAL A 151 4.31 -6.08 -11.96
N PRO A 152 4.70 -6.72 -10.85
CA PRO A 152 4.75 -6.12 -9.53
C PRO A 152 6.10 -5.43 -9.27
N TYR A 153 6.07 -4.36 -8.49
CA TYR A 153 7.24 -3.69 -7.96
C TYR A 153 6.99 -3.24 -6.52
N VAL A 154 7.92 -3.58 -5.63
CA VAL A 154 7.89 -3.19 -4.22
C VAL A 154 9.13 -2.38 -3.91
N HIS A 155 8.94 -1.13 -3.50
CA HIS A 155 9.99 -0.18 -3.20
C HIS A 155 10.18 -0.02 -1.69
N MET A 156 11.45 0.07 -1.25
CA MET A 156 11.83 0.32 0.16
C MET A 156 11.07 -0.58 1.15
N LYS A 157 11.13 -1.89 0.93
CA LYS A 157 10.50 -2.92 1.81
C LYS A 157 9.01 -2.68 2.07
N GLY A 158 8.27 -2.23 1.05
CA GLY A 158 6.83 -2.02 1.16
C GLY A 158 6.43 -0.60 1.62
N LYS A 159 7.31 0.39 1.48
CA LYS A 159 6.90 1.79 1.60
C LYS A 159 5.98 2.19 0.45
N ILE A 160 6.36 1.81 -0.77
CA ILE A 160 5.56 2.00 -1.99
C ILE A 160 5.49 0.67 -2.72
N CYS A 161 4.34 0.34 -3.24
CA CYS A 161 4.21 -0.75 -4.19
C CYS A 161 3.42 -0.31 -5.42
N VAL A 162 3.76 -0.91 -6.55
CA VAL A 162 3.11 -0.67 -7.84
C VAL A 162 2.86 -2.01 -8.51
N ILE A 163 1.71 -2.13 -9.16
CA ILE A 163 1.50 -3.15 -10.17
C ILE A 163 1.21 -2.46 -11.50
N VAL A 164 1.95 -2.82 -12.52
CA VAL A 164 1.74 -2.37 -13.89
C VAL A 164 1.08 -3.49 -14.66
N ASN A 165 0.08 -3.17 -15.45
CA ASN A 165 -0.58 -4.11 -16.34
C ASN A 165 -0.37 -3.68 -17.79
N LEU A 166 0.05 -4.64 -18.60
CA LEU A 166 0.45 -4.46 -20.00
C LEU A 166 -0.33 -5.42 -20.89
N THR A 167 -0.50 -5.04 -22.14
CA THR A 167 -0.78 -5.97 -23.25
C THR A 167 0.53 -6.28 -23.92
N VAL A 168 0.87 -7.57 -24.06
CA VAL A 168 2.17 -8.03 -24.57
C VAL A 168 1.96 -9.01 -25.70
N GLU A 169 2.69 -8.80 -26.80
CA GLU A 169 2.69 -9.68 -27.95
C GLU A 169 4.13 -10.03 -28.34
N GLY A 170 4.45 -11.31 -28.36
CA GLY A 170 5.67 -11.85 -28.96
C GLY A 170 6.99 -11.62 -28.20
N CYS A 171 6.96 -11.10 -26.96
CA CYS A 171 8.17 -10.88 -26.15
C CYS A 171 7.91 -11.07 -24.65
N ASP A 172 8.99 -11.12 -23.85
CA ASP A 172 8.90 -11.00 -22.39
C ASP A 172 9.02 -9.54 -21.98
N ALA A 173 7.93 -8.98 -21.43
CA ALA A 173 7.85 -7.59 -21.00
C ALA A 173 8.15 -7.38 -19.49
N THR A 174 8.69 -8.38 -18.80
CA THR A 174 8.91 -8.32 -17.33
C THR A 174 9.78 -7.12 -16.95
N GLU A 175 10.92 -6.91 -17.62
CA GLU A 175 11.82 -5.78 -17.30
C GLU A 175 11.20 -4.44 -17.72
N ILE A 176 10.50 -4.39 -18.84
CA ILE A 176 9.77 -3.18 -19.28
C ILE A 176 8.74 -2.79 -18.21
N GLY A 177 7.96 -3.76 -17.73
CA GLY A 177 6.96 -3.53 -16.68
C GLY A 177 7.58 -3.07 -15.36
N LYS A 178 8.72 -3.64 -14.94
CA LYS A 178 9.44 -3.21 -13.74
C LYS A 178 9.96 -1.76 -13.87
N ASP A 179 10.47 -1.39 -15.01
CA ASP A 179 10.98 -0.05 -15.26
C ASP A 179 9.86 0.99 -15.23
N ILE A 180 8.71 0.67 -15.84
CA ILE A 180 7.52 1.52 -15.79
C ILE A 180 6.99 1.59 -14.34
N ALA A 181 6.97 0.49 -13.60
CA ALA A 181 6.54 0.47 -12.21
C ALA A 181 7.48 1.31 -11.31
N MET A 182 8.78 1.29 -11.58
CA MET A 182 9.77 2.13 -10.90
C MET A 182 9.54 3.62 -11.20
N GLN A 183 9.27 3.98 -12.46
CA GLN A 183 8.89 5.34 -12.88
C GLN A 183 7.67 5.83 -12.07
N ILE A 184 6.61 5.01 -12.01
CA ILE A 184 5.37 5.33 -11.26
C ILE A 184 5.66 5.47 -9.76
N ALA A 185 6.47 4.60 -9.19
CA ALA A 185 6.85 4.68 -7.77
C ALA A 185 7.59 5.99 -7.46
N ALA A 186 8.49 6.43 -8.36
CA ALA A 186 9.34 7.59 -8.18
C ALA A 186 8.60 8.91 -8.41
N LEU A 187 7.81 9.02 -9.48
CA LEU A 187 7.24 10.29 -9.93
C LEU A 187 5.74 10.44 -9.64
N ASN A 188 5.05 9.36 -9.25
CA ASN A 188 3.62 9.37 -8.91
C ASN A 188 2.76 10.13 -9.93
N PRO A 189 2.74 9.74 -11.21
CA PRO A 189 2.02 10.45 -12.25
C PRO A 189 0.53 10.52 -11.93
N ARG A 190 -0.08 11.66 -12.25
CA ARG A 190 -1.49 11.93 -11.99
C ARG A 190 -2.41 11.23 -12.99
N PHE A 191 -1.91 11.02 -14.21
CA PHE A 191 -2.59 10.35 -15.32
C PHE A 191 -1.65 9.34 -15.96
N TRP A 192 -2.21 8.30 -16.58
CA TRP A 192 -1.39 7.34 -17.33
C TRP A 192 -1.02 7.86 -18.71
N ASP A 193 -1.94 8.56 -19.38
CA ASP A 193 -1.75 9.16 -20.69
C ASP A 193 -2.46 10.50 -20.79
N LYS A 194 -1.97 11.37 -21.67
CA LYS A 194 -2.57 12.69 -21.94
C LYS A 194 -4.04 12.64 -22.37
N SER A 195 -4.49 11.52 -22.95
CA SER A 195 -5.90 11.33 -23.35
C SER A 195 -6.86 11.23 -22.16
N GLN A 196 -6.35 10.94 -20.96
CA GLN A 196 -7.12 10.88 -19.72
C GLN A 196 -7.32 12.27 -19.08
N VAL A 197 -6.60 13.28 -19.56
CA VAL A 197 -6.74 14.65 -19.05
C VAL A 197 -7.98 15.26 -19.65
N THR A 198 -9.01 15.49 -18.81
CA THR A 198 -10.27 16.07 -19.25
C THR A 198 -10.14 17.54 -19.64
N GLN A 199 -11.11 18.06 -20.42
CA GLN A 199 -11.10 19.46 -20.82
C GLN A 199 -11.20 20.38 -19.60
N ASP A 200 -11.95 20.01 -18.58
CA ASP A 200 -12.09 20.80 -17.35
C ASP A 200 -10.75 20.99 -16.64
N VAL A 201 -9.95 19.91 -16.51
CA VAL A 201 -8.59 19.99 -15.94
C VAL A 201 -7.69 20.90 -16.78
N LEU A 202 -7.79 20.81 -18.12
CA LEU A 202 -7.00 21.68 -19.00
C LEU A 202 -7.41 23.15 -18.89
N ASP A 203 -8.69 23.42 -18.69
CA ASP A 203 -9.21 24.78 -18.57
C ASP A 203 -8.85 25.38 -17.20
N GLU A 204 -8.91 24.60 -16.11
CA GLU A 204 -8.40 25.00 -14.80
C GLU A 204 -6.89 25.32 -14.86
N GLU A 205 -6.07 24.46 -15.47
CA GLU A 205 -4.63 24.68 -15.60
C GLU A 205 -4.33 25.91 -16.47
N LYS A 206 -5.09 26.15 -17.55
CA LYS A 206 -4.96 27.36 -18.38
C LYS A 206 -5.29 28.61 -17.57
N GLU A 207 -6.35 28.59 -16.77
CA GLU A 207 -6.76 29.72 -15.94
C GLU A 207 -5.64 30.07 -14.93
N VAL A 208 -5.08 29.05 -14.25
CA VAL A 208 -3.94 29.22 -13.35
C VAL A 208 -2.73 29.81 -14.08
N MET A 209 -2.40 29.31 -15.29
CA MET A 209 -1.29 29.82 -16.10
C MET A 209 -1.49 31.26 -16.53
N LEU A 210 -2.70 31.63 -16.96
CA LEU A 210 -3.04 33.00 -17.37
C LEU A 210 -2.99 33.94 -16.16
N GLY A 211 -3.49 33.52 -14.99
CA GLY A 211 -3.39 34.27 -13.74
C GLY A 211 -1.94 34.55 -13.32
N GLN A 212 -1.06 33.53 -13.42
CA GLN A 212 0.36 33.70 -13.19
C GLN A 212 1.00 34.69 -14.17
N MET A 213 0.61 34.63 -15.47
CA MET A 213 1.14 35.55 -16.48
C MET A 213 0.64 36.99 -16.29
N ALA A 214 -0.60 37.17 -15.80
CA ALA A 214 -1.15 38.51 -15.50
C ALA A 214 -0.39 39.17 -14.33
N ASN A 215 0.10 38.38 -13.39
CA ASN A 215 0.88 38.84 -12.21
C ASN A 215 2.38 39.01 -12.51
N ASP A 216 2.87 38.57 -13.68
CA ASP A 216 4.26 38.77 -14.10
C ASP A 216 4.37 40.03 -14.97
N PRO A 217 5.07 41.12 -14.51
CA PRO A 217 5.20 42.35 -15.29
C PRO A 217 5.82 42.18 -16.69
N LYS A 218 6.63 41.10 -16.88
CA LYS A 218 7.26 40.78 -18.18
C LYS A 218 6.28 40.09 -19.14
N MET A 219 5.24 39.49 -18.61
CA MET A 219 4.25 38.71 -19.37
C MET A 219 2.92 39.46 -19.56
N ALA A 220 2.54 40.29 -18.59
CA ALA A 220 1.25 40.99 -18.58
C ALA A 220 0.98 41.80 -19.87
N ASN A 221 2.01 42.46 -20.40
CA ASN A 221 1.91 43.34 -21.56
C ASN A 221 2.16 42.63 -22.90
N LYS A 222 2.30 41.30 -22.96
CA LYS A 222 2.48 40.57 -24.21
C LYS A 222 1.18 40.47 -24.99
N PRO A 223 1.23 40.48 -26.35
CA PRO A 223 0.07 40.24 -27.20
C PRO A 223 -0.58 38.88 -26.91
N ASP A 224 -1.91 38.77 -27.04
CA ASP A 224 -2.65 37.56 -26.71
C ASP A 224 -2.18 36.32 -27.49
N GLN A 225 -1.84 36.47 -28.78
CA GLN A 225 -1.25 35.37 -29.58
C GLN A 225 0.06 34.84 -28.99
N VAL A 226 0.86 35.69 -28.36
CA VAL A 226 2.11 35.28 -27.69
C VAL A 226 1.78 34.54 -26.38
N LYS A 227 0.79 35.05 -25.62
CA LYS A 227 0.31 34.39 -24.42
C LYS A 227 -0.24 32.99 -24.71
N GLU A 228 -1.05 32.84 -25.78
CA GLU A 228 -1.56 31.52 -26.21
C GLU A 228 -0.45 30.53 -26.52
N LYS A 229 0.59 30.96 -27.27
CA LYS A 229 1.73 30.07 -27.57
C LYS A 229 2.49 29.66 -26.29
N ILE A 230 2.62 30.57 -25.34
CA ILE A 230 3.24 30.26 -24.04
C ILE A 230 2.38 29.27 -23.25
N VAL A 231 1.06 29.44 -23.24
CA VAL A 231 0.11 28.53 -22.59
C VAL A 231 0.21 27.13 -23.22
N MET A 232 0.24 27.04 -24.56
CA MET A 232 0.43 25.75 -25.25
C MET A 232 1.75 25.07 -24.87
N GLY A 233 2.85 25.84 -24.77
CA GLY A 233 4.14 25.31 -24.30
C GLY A 233 4.08 24.81 -22.84
N LYS A 234 3.38 25.56 -21.97
CA LYS A 234 3.18 25.17 -20.57
C LYS A 234 2.28 23.93 -20.44
N LEU A 235 1.25 23.78 -21.29
CA LEU A 235 0.42 22.57 -21.34
C LEU A 235 1.24 21.33 -21.75
N ASN A 236 2.13 21.45 -22.71
CA ASN A 236 3.03 20.37 -23.06
C ASN A 236 3.92 19.97 -21.88
N LYS A 237 4.40 20.95 -21.12
CA LYS A 237 5.13 20.70 -19.88
C LYS A 237 4.27 20.03 -18.82
N PHE A 238 3.01 20.47 -18.66
CA PHE A 238 2.05 19.83 -17.78
C PHE A 238 1.87 18.33 -18.09
N TYR A 239 1.71 17.97 -19.38
CA TYR A 239 1.63 16.57 -19.79
C TYR A 239 2.93 15.81 -19.48
N ALA A 240 4.08 16.39 -19.76
CA ALA A 240 5.39 15.78 -19.47
C ALA A 240 5.66 15.61 -17.97
N GLU A 241 5.02 16.38 -17.11
CA GLU A 241 5.16 16.25 -15.65
C GLU A 241 4.11 15.34 -15.03
N ASN A 242 2.88 15.31 -15.57
CA ASN A 242 1.73 14.66 -14.92
C ASN A 242 1.26 13.38 -15.60
N CYS A 243 1.62 13.11 -16.86
CA CYS A 243 1.15 11.94 -17.60
C CYS A 243 2.30 10.94 -17.79
N LEU A 244 2.15 9.73 -17.25
CA LEU A 244 3.17 8.68 -17.24
C LEU A 244 3.85 8.50 -18.60
N LEU A 245 3.06 8.27 -19.65
CA LEU A 245 3.60 7.96 -20.99
C LEU A 245 4.34 9.14 -21.61
N GLN A 246 4.03 10.37 -21.21
CA GLN A 246 4.68 11.60 -21.67
C GLN A 246 5.84 12.05 -20.78
N GLN A 247 6.00 11.49 -19.58
CA GLN A 247 7.14 11.79 -18.70
C GLN A 247 8.46 11.37 -19.35
N ALA A 248 9.51 12.14 -19.08
CA ALA A 248 10.88 11.70 -19.35
C ALA A 248 11.19 10.45 -18.52
N PHE A 249 11.79 9.44 -19.14
CA PHE A 249 12.08 8.18 -18.46
C PHE A 249 13.21 8.37 -17.44
N VAL A 250 13.01 7.91 -16.21
CA VAL A 250 13.96 8.15 -15.08
C VAL A 250 15.35 7.55 -15.30
N LYS A 251 15.49 6.53 -16.14
CA LYS A 251 16.80 5.91 -16.46
C LYS A 251 17.45 6.53 -17.70
N ASP A 252 16.67 7.21 -18.54
CA ASP A 252 17.12 7.86 -19.78
C ASP A 252 16.20 9.05 -20.08
N GLY A 253 16.62 10.24 -19.65
CA GLY A 253 15.84 11.47 -19.77
C GLY A 253 15.66 11.99 -21.19
N ASP A 254 16.35 11.42 -22.17
CA ASP A 254 16.25 11.82 -23.58
C ASP A 254 15.04 11.21 -24.30
N VAL A 255 14.40 10.21 -23.70
CA VAL A 255 13.20 9.54 -24.23
C VAL A 255 12.04 9.62 -23.25
N SER A 256 10.80 9.62 -23.76
CA SER A 256 9.62 9.46 -22.92
C SER A 256 9.43 8.00 -22.50
N VAL A 257 8.63 7.77 -21.46
CA VAL A 257 8.26 6.40 -21.03
C VAL A 257 7.62 5.62 -22.18
N GLU A 258 6.76 6.26 -22.99
CA GLU A 258 6.15 5.66 -24.17
C GLU A 258 7.21 5.25 -25.22
N GLN A 259 8.16 6.14 -25.51
CA GLN A 259 9.26 5.86 -26.43
C GLN A 259 10.15 4.74 -25.93
N TYR A 260 10.51 4.75 -24.64
CA TYR A 260 11.25 3.67 -24.00
C TYR A 260 10.53 2.33 -24.15
N MET A 261 9.25 2.26 -23.77
CA MET A 261 8.45 1.04 -23.86
C MET A 261 8.41 0.48 -25.27
N ASN A 262 8.14 1.34 -26.26
CA ASN A 262 8.08 0.95 -27.68
C ASN A 262 9.43 0.47 -28.22
N ASN A 263 10.52 1.17 -27.88
CA ASN A 263 11.87 0.83 -28.32
C ASN A 263 12.33 -0.50 -27.70
N ALA A 264 12.09 -0.70 -26.40
CA ALA A 264 12.43 -1.93 -25.70
C ALA A 264 11.64 -3.14 -26.24
N ALA A 265 10.33 -2.98 -26.45
CA ALA A 265 9.49 -4.02 -27.03
C ALA A 265 9.95 -4.41 -28.43
N LYS A 266 10.28 -3.43 -29.29
CA LYS A 266 10.80 -3.66 -30.64
C LYS A 266 12.15 -4.39 -30.62
N ALA A 267 13.03 -4.04 -29.68
CA ALA A 267 14.33 -4.72 -29.51
C ALA A 267 14.17 -6.20 -29.12
N LEU A 268 13.10 -6.53 -28.40
CA LEU A 268 12.74 -7.90 -28.03
C LEU A 268 11.92 -8.63 -29.10
N GLY A 269 11.65 -7.99 -30.24
CA GLY A 269 10.91 -8.57 -31.36
C GLY A 269 9.38 -8.64 -31.15
N GLY A 270 8.84 -7.90 -30.19
CA GLY A 270 7.42 -7.90 -29.84
C GLY A 270 6.80 -6.51 -29.82
N LYS A 271 5.59 -6.45 -29.25
CA LYS A 271 4.86 -5.22 -28.98
C LYS A 271 4.39 -5.20 -27.53
N VAL A 272 4.44 -4.05 -26.91
CA VAL A 272 3.97 -3.81 -25.56
C VAL A 272 3.13 -2.54 -25.55
N SER A 273 1.97 -2.59 -24.92
CA SER A 273 1.17 -1.40 -24.64
C SER A 273 0.77 -1.35 -23.15
N PHE A 274 0.73 -0.14 -22.62
CA PHE A 274 0.33 0.11 -21.24
C PHE A 274 -1.20 0.09 -21.12
N ASN A 275 -1.73 -0.70 -20.18
CA ASN A 275 -3.17 -0.75 -19.91
C ASN A 275 -3.54 0.11 -18.70
N THR A 276 -2.96 -0.22 -17.54
CA THR A 276 -3.25 0.45 -16.28
C THR A 276 -2.15 0.15 -15.25
N ALA A 277 -2.19 0.86 -14.14
CA ALA A 277 -1.38 0.56 -12.98
C ALA A 277 -2.13 0.88 -11.68
N VAL A 278 -1.68 0.30 -10.59
CA VAL A 278 -2.11 0.68 -9.24
C VAL A 278 -0.87 0.93 -8.40
N ARG A 279 -0.82 2.09 -7.73
CA ARG A 279 0.22 2.47 -6.79
C ARG A 279 -0.39 2.66 -5.42
N PHE A 280 0.17 2.01 -4.40
CA PHE A 280 -0.12 2.31 -3.01
C PHE A 280 1.15 2.76 -2.30
N GLU A 281 1.02 3.78 -1.48
CA GLU A 281 2.04 4.20 -0.52
C GLU A 281 1.52 3.92 0.89
N LYS A 282 2.34 3.29 1.69
CA LYS A 282 2.04 2.93 3.06
C LYS A 282 1.66 4.16 3.88
N GLY A 283 0.46 4.14 4.49
CA GLY A 283 -0.03 5.23 5.35
C GLY A 283 -0.37 6.52 4.62
N GLU A 284 -0.48 6.51 3.29
CA GLU A 284 -0.84 7.68 2.50
C GLU A 284 -2.15 8.32 2.98
N GLY A 285 -2.13 9.63 3.32
CA GLY A 285 -3.29 10.35 3.82
C GLY A 285 -3.72 10.01 5.27
N ILE A 286 -2.98 9.17 5.99
CA ILE A 286 -3.19 8.95 7.42
C ILE A 286 -2.40 10.01 8.20
N GLU A 287 -3.09 10.84 8.97
CA GLU A 287 -2.44 11.80 9.84
C GLU A 287 -1.66 11.08 10.95
N LYS A 288 -0.32 11.18 10.91
CA LYS A 288 0.53 10.71 12.00
C LYS A 288 0.38 11.68 13.17
N LYS A 289 0.09 11.17 14.39
CA LYS A 289 0.27 11.97 15.58
C LYS A 289 1.71 12.48 15.61
N GLN A 290 1.87 13.79 15.56
CA GLN A 290 3.18 14.39 15.89
C GLN A 290 3.42 14.15 17.38
N GLU A 291 4.23 13.16 17.68
CA GLU A 291 4.74 12.96 19.05
C GLU A 291 5.65 14.15 19.36
N ASN A 292 5.12 15.12 20.08
CA ASN A 292 5.94 16.19 20.63
C ASN A 292 6.60 15.66 21.93
N PHE A 293 7.67 14.90 21.75
CA PHE A 293 8.43 14.28 22.83
C PHE A 293 8.82 15.27 23.93
N ALA A 294 9.09 16.53 23.56
CA ALA A 294 9.39 17.62 24.52
C ALA A 294 8.16 17.98 25.37
N ALA A 295 6.96 18.00 24.77
CA ALA A 295 5.72 18.26 25.50
C ALA A 295 5.30 17.08 26.38
N GLU A 296 5.57 15.85 25.94
CA GLU A 296 5.31 14.62 26.71
C GLU A 296 6.20 14.53 27.95
N ILE A 297 7.50 14.79 27.81
CA ILE A 297 8.44 14.89 28.93
C ILE A 297 8.04 16.03 29.88
N ALA A 298 7.68 17.19 29.35
CA ALA A 298 7.22 18.31 30.17
C ALA A 298 5.96 17.98 30.97
N SER A 299 5.01 17.24 30.39
CA SER A 299 3.80 16.77 31.08
C SER A 299 4.09 15.74 32.16
N MET A 300 5.03 14.80 31.93
CA MET A 300 5.48 13.83 32.92
C MET A 300 6.21 14.49 34.09
N VAL A 301 7.04 15.48 33.83
CA VAL A 301 7.78 16.22 34.87
C VAL A 301 6.84 17.10 35.70
N ASN A 302 5.82 17.72 35.07
CA ASN A 302 4.86 18.57 35.75
C ASN A 302 3.69 17.83 36.40
N GLY A 303 3.42 16.57 36.01
CA GLY A 303 2.37 15.73 36.59
C GLY A 303 2.72 15.02 37.89
N ASN A 304 3.95 15.17 38.39
CA ASN A 304 4.43 14.61 39.66
C ASN A 304 4.57 15.68 40.75
N LYS A 305 3.68 16.70 40.76
CA LYS A 305 3.54 17.60 41.91
C LYS A 305 2.15 17.51 42.51
#